data_dc69c5e499c1b05d8da8a9143b4817f3
#
_entry.id   dc69c5e499c1b05d8da8a9143b4817f3
#
_cell.length_a   1.000
_cell.length_b   1.000
_cell.length_c   1.000
_cell.angle_alpha   90.00
_cell.angle_beta   90.00
_cell.angle_gamma   90.00
#
_symmetry.space_group_name_H-M   'P 1'
#
loop_
_entity.id
_entity.type
_entity.pdbx_description
1 polymer ?
#
loop_
_entity_poly.entity_id
_entity_poly.type
_entity_poly.pdbx_seq_one_letter_code
_entity_poly.pdbx_strand_id
1 'polypeptide(L)'
;RLPEVPSAILEMLSHQNFPDMRIAQDPLGKFYIARSIYKTILRFVNSNHGTRYVVQPLAPQNFSVTQNQGVALLSWTAQLDKTEPSARPTSYIIYKAEGQGGFDNGTIVNTTRCQMQLEPGKLYHFKVAAVNAGGESFTTETLSVLYNPAASKSVLIVNNFHRLASPQVVDDEEKQGFDLNQDPGVSYGLTAGWSGKQQVFDRSRMGNETSFGLGFSGNEMIGKFVAGNDFNYVQAHATSIAASGKYNISSCSSEVITSGRVQMKNYQ
;
A
#
# COMPACT_ATOMS: atom_id res chain seq x y z
N ARG A 1 18.81 -33.36 -13.97
CA ARG A 1 19.99 -32.49 -13.91
C ARG A 1 20.03 -31.85 -12.55
N LEU A 2 21.14 -31.89 -11.86
CA LEU A 2 21.35 -31.10 -10.66
C LEU A 2 21.61 -29.65 -11.07
N PRO A 3 21.07 -28.66 -10.35
CA PRO A 3 21.35 -27.27 -10.63
C PRO A 3 22.84 -26.94 -10.39
N GLU A 4 23.41 -26.13 -11.26
CA GLU A 4 24.82 -25.69 -11.18
C GLU A 4 25.01 -24.51 -10.21
N VAL A 5 23.90 -23.95 -9.73
CA VAL A 5 23.85 -22.83 -8.76
C VAL A 5 23.03 -23.23 -7.53
N PRO A 6 23.30 -22.63 -6.37
CA PRO A 6 22.45 -22.84 -5.19
C PRO A 6 21.00 -22.56 -5.52
N SER A 7 20.14 -23.52 -5.29
CA SER A 7 18.72 -23.41 -5.54
C SER A 7 17.93 -24.01 -4.39
N ALA A 8 16.77 -23.44 -4.12
CA ALA A 8 15.85 -23.91 -3.11
C ALA A 8 14.42 -23.88 -3.66
N ILE A 9 13.61 -24.84 -3.25
CA ILE A 9 12.18 -24.84 -3.46
C ILE A 9 11.54 -24.37 -2.15
N LEU A 10 10.66 -23.39 -2.24
CA LEU A 10 9.90 -22.90 -1.10
C LEU A 10 8.44 -23.31 -1.28
N GLU A 11 8.02 -24.28 -0.49
CA GLU A 11 6.64 -24.73 -0.44
C GLU A 11 5.96 -24.06 0.75
N MET A 12 4.93 -23.27 0.47
CA MET A 12 4.22 -22.49 1.48
C MET A 12 2.73 -22.64 1.27
N LEU A 13 1.99 -22.75 2.37
CA LEU A 13 0.55 -22.64 2.44
C LEU A 13 -0.19 -23.61 1.48
N SER A 14 -1.14 -24.32 1.98
CA SER A 14 -1.99 -25.19 1.17
C SER A 14 -3.23 -24.42 0.71
N HIS A 15 -3.48 -24.41 -0.59
CA HIS A 15 -4.72 -23.87 -1.15
C HIS A 15 -5.97 -24.70 -0.77
N GLN A 16 -5.80 -25.87 -0.17
CA GLN A 16 -6.85 -26.73 0.35
C GLN A 16 -7.05 -26.59 1.87
N ASN A 17 -6.34 -25.68 2.52
CA ASN A 17 -6.44 -25.41 3.95
C ASN A 17 -6.95 -24.00 4.18
N PHE A 18 -8.10 -23.85 4.82
CA PHE A 18 -8.71 -22.54 5.02
C PHE A 18 -7.86 -21.59 5.87
N PRO A 19 -7.26 -22.00 7.02
CA PRO A 19 -6.32 -21.14 7.74
C PRO A 19 -5.15 -20.65 6.89
N ASP A 20 -4.58 -21.50 6.05
CA ASP A 20 -3.49 -21.12 5.13
C ASP A 20 -3.98 -20.10 4.10
N MET A 21 -5.18 -20.32 3.54
CA MET A 21 -5.78 -19.45 2.57
C MET A 21 -6.14 -18.07 3.15
N ARG A 22 -6.49 -17.97 4.43
CA ARG A 22 -6.67 -16.69 5.11
C ARG A 22 -5.38 -15.87 5.10
N ILE A 23 -4.23 -16.51 5.31
CA ILE A 23 -2.91 -15.86 5.21
C ILE A 23 -2.56 -15.56 3.76
N ALA A 24 -2.81 -16.51 2.85
CA ALA A 24 -2.48 -16.39 1.43
C ALA A 24 -3.30 -15.29 0.71
N GLN A 25 -4.51 -15.02 1.15
CA GLN A 25 -5.36 -13.97 0.60
C GLN A 25 -5.14 -12.61 1.29
N ASP A 26 -4.57 -12.60 2.49
CA ASP A 26 -4.25 -11.35 3.19
C ASP A 26 -3.03 -10.68 2.54
N PRO A 27 -3.16 -9.44 2.00
CA PRO A 27 -2.04 -8.69 1.46
C PRO A 27 -0.90 -8.47 2.44
N LEU A 28 -1.22 -8.31 3.74
CA LEU A 28 -0.21 -8.16 4.78
C LEU A 28 0.53 -9.48 5.03
N GLY A 29 -0.18 -10.61 5.01
CA GLY A 29 0.41 -11.95 5.06
C GLY A 29 1.38 -12.18 3.89
N LYS A 30 0.96 -11.88 2.67
CA LYS A 30 1.81 -11.94 1.46
C LYS A 30 3.07 -11.07 1.60
N PHE A 31 2.91 -9.84 2.13
CA PHE A 31 4.04 -8.93 2.34
C PHE A 31 5.04 -9.50 3.35
N TYR A 32 4.60 -10.04 4.48
CA TYR A 32 5.51 -10.60 5.49
C TYR A 32 6.25 -11.83 4.98
N ILE A 33 5.57 -12.69 4.22
CA ILE A 33 6.21 -13.86 3.58
C ILE A 33 7.28 -13.38 2.59
N ALA A 34 6.93 -12.49 1.67
CA ALA A 34 7.86 -11.93 0.68
C ALA A 34 9.06 -11.24 1.35
N ARG A 35 8.81 -10.46 2.42
CA ARG A 35 9.87 -9.79 3.18
C ARG A 35 10.79 -10.78 3.91
N SER A 36 10.26 -11.90 4.40
CA SER A 36 11.06 -12.95 5.04
C SER A 36 11.98 -13.64 4.03
N ILE A 37 11.47 -13.92 2.83
CA ILE A 37 12.26 -14.46 1.72
C ILE A 37 13.36 -13.47 1.32
N TYR A 38 13.01 -12.20 1.14
CA TYR A 38 13.98 -11.14 0.83
C TYR A 38 15.10 -11.05 1.88
N LYS A 39 14.77 -11.04 3.18
CA LYS A 39 15.76 -11.02 4.26
C LYS A 39 16.68 -12.25 4.22
N THR A 40 16.14 -13.42 3.91
CA THR A 40 16.91 -14.67 3.83
C THR A 40 17.88 -14.63 2.64
N ILE A 41 17.43 -14.22 1.47
CA ILE A 41 18.27 -14.06 0.27
C ILE A 41 19.35 -13.00 0.54
N LEU A 42 18.98 -11.85 1.10
CA LEU A 42 19.92 -10.78 1.42
C LEU A 42 21.00 -11.26 2.39
N ARG A 43 20.63 -12.01 3.43
CA ARG A 43 21.58 -12.59 4.40
C ARG A 43 22.53 -13.56 3.73
N PHE A 44 22.02 -14.44 2.88
CA PHE A 44 22.83 -15.40 2.12
C PHE A 44 23.84 -14.69 1.21
N VAL A 45 23.39 -13.72 0.43
CA VAL A 45 24.26 -12.96 -0.49
C VAL A 45 25.35 -12.20 0.29
N ASN A 46 24.96 -11.47 1.34
CA ASN A 46 25.94 -10.69 2.12
C ASN A 46 26.95 -11.60 2.84
N SER A 47 26.52 -12.75 3.36
CA SER A 47 27.42 -13.73 4.00
C SER A 47 28.46 -14.27 2.99
N ASN A 48 28.03 -14.61 1.76
CA ASN A 48 28.92 -15.14 0.73
C ASN A 48 29.91 -14.09 0.18
N HIS A 49 29.53 -12.82 0.17
CA HIS A 49 30.38 -11.74 -0.34
C HIS A 49 31.10 -10.96 0.75
N GLY A 50 30.96 -11.32 2.03
CA GLY A 50 31.57 -10.61 3.14
C GLY A 50 31.10 -9.17 3.30
N THR A 51 29.89 -8.85 2.85
CA THR A 51 29.29 -7.51 2.91
C THR A 51 28.38 -7.36 4.13
N ARG A 52 28.13 -6.11 4.54
CA ARG A 52 27.29 -5.85 5.71
C ARG A 52 25.82 -6.10 5.40
N TYR A 53 25.18 -6.93 6.22
CA TYR A 53 23.74 -7.15 6.17
C TYR A 53 22.99 -5.93 6.70
N VAL A 54 22.22 -5.25 5.84
CA VAL A 54 21.32 -4.15 6.19
C VAL A 54 20.06 -4.30 5.35
N VAL A 55 18.93 -4.36 6.02
CA VAL A 55 17.61 -4.48 5.36
C VAL A 55 17.07 -3.10 5.04
N GLN A 56 16.49 -2.93 3.85
CA GLN A 56 15.81 -1.68 3.49
C GLN A 56 14.66 -1.36 4.46
N PRO A 57 14.34 -0.08 4.71
CA PRO A 57 13.26 0.31 5.61
C PRO A 57 11.88 -0.13 5.13
N LEU A 58 10.91 -0.07 6.04
CA LEU A 58 9.50 -0.09 5.68
C LEU A 58 9.08 1.30 5.17
N ALA A 59 8.02 1.34 4.33
CA ALA A 59 7.45 2.58 3.86
C ALA A 59 7.01 3.48 5.04
N PRO A 60 7.21 4.80 4.97
CA PRO A 60 6.66 5.72 5.94
C PRO A 60 5.14 5.66 5.98
N GLN A 61 4.55 6.04 7.09
CA GLN A 61 3.10 6.01 7.30
C GLN A 61 2.59 7.31 7.91
N ASN A 62 1.27 7.44 8.03
CA ASN A 62 0.63 8.62 8.59
C ASN A 62 1.07 9.91 7.86
N PHE A 63 1.03 9.86 6.54
CA PHE A 63 1.44 10.98 5.71
C PHE A 63 0.38 12.07 5.67
N SER A 64 0.82 13.33 5.69
CA SER A 64 -0.04 14.49 5.50
C SER A 64 0.69 15.59 4.73
N VAL A 65 -0.04 16.27 3.89
CA VAL A 65 0.38 17.46 3.15
C VAL A 65 -0.67 18.54 3.37
N THR A 66 -0.39 19.47 4.25
CA THR A 66 -1.24 20.61 4.52
C THR A 66 -0.61 21.89 3.99
N GLN A 67 -1.38 22.91 3.68
CA GLN A 67 -0.85 24.20 3.27
C GLN A 67 -1.35 25.31 4.17
N ASN A 68 -0.51 26.34 4.35
CA ASN A 68 -0.86 27.60 4.98
C ASN A 68 -0.15 28.74 4.23
N GLN A 69 -0.91 29.68 3.69
CA GLN A 69 -0.40 30.87 2.99
C GLN A 69 0.69 30.59 1.95
N GLY A 70 0.53 29.52 1.16
CA GLY A 70 1.48 29.15 0.12
C GLY A 70 2.68 28.31 0.57
N VAL A 71 2.70 27.90 1.84
CA VAL A 71 3.69 26.95 2.36
C VAL A 71 3.05 25.59 2.55
N ALA A 72 3.52 24.57 1.85
CA ALA A 72 3.17 23.19 2.13
C ALA A 72 3.95 22.66 3.33
N LEU A 73 3.26 22.06 4.29
CA LEU A 73 3.84 21.31 5.39
C LEU A 73 3.59 19.82 5.16
N LEU A 74 4.66 19.10 4.89
CA LEU A 74 4.68 17.65 4.76
C LEU A 74 5.08 17.04 6.10
N SER A 75 4.37 16.01 6.55
CA SER A 75 4.75 15.26 7.75
C SER A 75 4.38 13.79 7.63
N TRP A 76 5.20 12.92 8.21
CA TRP A 76 5.02 11.46 8.22
C TRP A 76 5.60 10.85 9.48
N THR A 77 5.46 9.54 9.64
CA THR A 77 6.15 8.78 10.70
C THR A 77 6.95 7.64 10.11
N ALA A 78 8.09 7.35 10.70
CA ALA A 78 8.85 6.15 10.39
C ALA A 78 8.04 4.91 10.78
N GLN A 79 7.97 3.93 9.91
CA GLN A 79 7.50 2.60 10.25
C GLN A 79 8.71 1.74 10.62
N LEU A 80 8.76 1.27 11.87
CA LEU A 80 9.85 0.43 12.35
C LEU A 80 9.50 -1.06 12.14
N ASP A 81 10.45 -1.82 11.58
CA ASP A 81 10.37 -3.28 11.56
C ASP A 81 10.83 -3.80 12.93
N LYS A 82 9.86 -4.27 13.75
CA LYS A 82 10.13 -4.76 15.11
C LYS A 82 11.04 -5.99 15.14
N THR A 83 11.09 -6.74 14.04
CA THR A 83 11.88 -7.97 13.92
C THR A 83 13.22 -7.75 13.23
N GLU A 84 13.51 -6.52 12.77
CA GLU A 84 14.69 -6.22 11.97
C GLU A 84 15.28 -4.84 12.30
N PRO A 85 16.11 -4.73 13.33
CA PRO A 85 16.68 -3.44 13.73
C PRO A 85 17.53 -2.76 12.66
N SER A 86 18.13 -3.53 11.73
CA SER A 86 18.93 -2.98 10.63
C SER A 86 18.09 -2.19 9.62
N ALA A 87 16.78 -2.41 9.59
CA ALA A 87 15.84 -1.73 8.69
C ALA A 87 15.44 -0.31 9.15
N ARG A 88 16.10 0.25 10.15
CA ARG A 88 15.79 1.58 10.64
C ARG A 88 16.12 2.65 9.59
N PRO A 89 15.19 3.58 9.28
CA PRO A 89 15.47 4.69 8.39
C PRO A 89 16.55 5.62 8.96
N THR A 90 17.41 6.12 8.07
CA THR A 90 18.41 7.18 8.38
C THR A 90 18.05 8.50 7.73
N SER A 91 17.30 8.45 6.63
CA SER A 91 16.84 9.61 5.86
C SER A 91 15.56 9.26 5.10
N TYR A 92 15.02 10.25 4.39
CA TYR A 92 13.81 10.11 3.57
C TYR A 92 14.03 10.83 2.24
N ILE A 93 13.32 10.35 1.20
CA ILE A 93 13.25 11.01 -0.09
C ILE A 93 11.82 11.50 -0.29
N ILE A 94 11.67 12.78 -0.57
CA ILE A 94 10.39 13.39 -0.93
C ILE A 94 10.38 13.54 -2.44
N TYR A 95 9.46 12.86 -3.10
CA TYR A 95 9.20 12.99 -4.51
C TYR A 95 8.07 13.99 -4.74
N LYS A 96 8.24 14.88 -5.71
CA LYS A 96 7.30 15.92 -6.09
C LYS A 96 6.90 15.77 -7.55
N ALA A 97 5.62 15.93 -7.85
CA ALA A 97 5.11 16.10 -9.20
C ALA A 97 4.21 17.35 -9.27
N GLU A 98 4.07 17.92 -10.45
CA GLU A 98 3.19 19.07 -10.72
C GLU A 98 2.13 18.68 -11.75
N GLY A 99 0.86 18.92 -11.42
CA GLY A 99 -0.29 18.64 -12.29
C GLY A 99 -0.34 17.19 -12.78
N GLN A 100 -0.28 16.98 -14.08
CA GLN A 100 -0.24 15.66 -14.71
C GLN A 100 1.18 15.17 -15.03
N GLY A 101 2.21 15.89 -14.54
CA GLY A 101 3.61 15.55 -14.77
C GLY A 101 4.06 14.33 -13.96
N GLY A 102 5.21 13.79 -14.34
CA GLY A 102 5.89 12.74 -13.58
C GLY A 102 6.53 13.28 -12.29
N PHE A 103 6.88 12.36 -11.40
CA PHE A 103 7.66 12.71 -10.21
C PHE A 103 9.09 13.03 -10.57
N ASP A 104 9.66 13.98 -9.82
CA ASP A 104 11.09 14.34 -9.90
C ASP A 104 12.00 13.22 -9.34
N ASN A 105 13.31 13.48 -9.32
CA ASN A 105 14.30 12.55 -8.77
C ASN A 105 14.36 12.57 -7.23
N GLY A 106 13.50 13.34 -6.58
CA GLY A 106 13.35 13.41 -5.14
C GLY A 106 14.37 14.31 -4.43
N THR A 107 13.96 14.76 -3.26
CA THR A 107 14.80 15.57 -2.34
C THR A 107 15.03 14.78 -1.06
N ILE A 108 16.30 14.60 -0.68
CA ILE A 108 16.69 13.90 0.55
C ILE A 108 16.54 14.82 1.76
N VAL A 109 15.91 14.31 2.82
CA VAL A 109 15.75 14.99 4.11
C VAL A 109 16.04 14.02 5.26
N ASN A 110 16.56 14.54 6.39
CA ASN A 110 16.90 13.74 7.57
C ASN A 110 15.86 13.85 8.70
N THR A 111 14.71 14.43 8.39
CA THR A 111 13.62 14.68 9.33
C THR A 111 12.34 14.06 8.83
N THR A 112 11.34 13.94 9.69
CA THR A 112 10.00 13.45 9.34
C THR A 112 9.01 14.58 9.03
N ARG A 113 9.53 15.78 8.78
CA ARG A 113 8.77 16.98 8.40
C ARG A 113 9.56 17.78 7.40
N CYS A 114 8.87 18.41 6.45
CA CYS A 114 9.47 19.29 5.48
C CYS A 114 8.50 20.43 5.13
N GLN A 115 9.02 21.62 4.88
CA GLN A 115 8.26 22.73 4.35
C GLN A 115 8.72 23.03 2.93
N MET A 116 7.77 23.31 2.03
CA MET A 116 8.04 23.66 0.64
C MET A 116 7.17 24.85 0.22
N GLN A 117 7.75 25.79 -0.52
CA GLN A 117 7.00 26.88 -1.11
C GLN A 117 6.15 26.35 -2.27
N LEU A 118 4.90 26.79 -2.33
CA LEU A 118 3.96 26.48 -3.40
C LEU A 118 3.80 27.71 -4.31
N GLU A 119 3.88 27.49 -5.60
CA GLU A 119 3.48 28.53 -6.55
C GLU A 119 1.94 28.62 -6.59
N PRO A 120 1.39 29.84 -6.59
CA PRO A 120 -0.06 30.05 -6.65
C PRO A 120 -0.68 29.38 -7.87
N GLY A 121 -1.80 28.67 -7.66
CA GLY A 121 -2.57 28.04 -8.72
C GLY A 121 -2.01 26.71 -9.24
N LYS A 122 -0.82 26.29 -8.78
CA LYS A 122 -0.25 25.00 -9.19
C LYS A 122 -0.66 23.88 -8.24
N LEU A 123 -1.12 22.78 -8.83
CA LEU A 123 -1.44 21.54 -8.10
C LEU A 123 -0.16 20.71 -7.98
N TYR A 124 0.24 20.40 -6.76
CA TYR A 124 1.40 19.54 -6.48
C TYR A 124 0.97 18.20 -5.89
N HIS A 125 1.76 17.16 -6.18
CA HIS A 125 1.62 15.84 -5.63
C HIS A 125 2.93 15.43 -4.96
N PHE A 126 2.82 14.77 -3.79
CA PHE A 126 3.95 14.33 -3.00
C PHE A 126 3.79 12.89 -2.56
N LYS A 127 4.90 12.16 -2.51
CA LYS A 127 5.04 10.87 -1.85
C LYS A 127 6.41 10.79 -1.21
N VAL A 128 6.57 9.96 -0.18
CA VAL A 128 7.80 9.89 0.61
C VAL A 128 8.26 8.45 0.72
N ALA A 129 9.55 8.20 0.51
CA ALA A 129 10.21 6.94 0.79
C ALA A 129 11.17 7.08 1.97
N ALA A 130 11.39 6.00 2.71
CA ALA A 130 12.41 5.90 3.74
C ALA A 130 13.68 5.27 3.17
N VAL A 131 14.85 5.70 3.64
CA VAL A 131 16.15 5.26 3.13
C VAL A 131 17.08 4.89 4.28
N ASN A 132 17.89 3.87 4.05
CA ASN A 132 19.07 3.54 4.83
C ASN A 132 20.16 2.92 3.92
N ALA A 133 21.24 2.41 4.50
CA ALA A 133 22.31 1.76 3.74
C ALA A 133 21.87 0.46 3.00
N GLY A 134 20.73 -0.11 3.34
CA GLY A 134 20.13 -1.28 2.66
C GLY A 134 19.26 -0.92 1.46
N GLY A 135 19.00 0.37 1.23
CA GLY A 135 18.24 0.87 0.08
C GLY A 135 17.05 1.73 0.45
N GLU A 136 16.22 1.97 -0.54
CA GLU A 136 15.00 2.77 -0.47
C GLU A 136 13.78 1.87 -0.28
N SER A 137 12.84 2.29 0.57
CA SER A 137 11.57 1.62 0.80
C SER A 137 10.58 1.85 -0.33
N PHE A 138 9.44 1.15 -0.31
CA PHE A 138 8.25 1.64 -1.00
C PHE A 138 7.86 3.02 -0.47
N THR A 139 7.16 3.80 -1.31
CA THR A 139 6.69 5.14 -0.93
C THR A 139 5.42 5.07 -0.09
N THR A 140 5.09 6.18 0.59
CA THR A 140 3.72 6.44 1.05
C THR A 140 2.76 6.50 -0.13
N GLU A 141 1.46 6.56 0.17
CA GLU A 141 0.46 7.02 -0.80
C GLU A 141 0.83 8.39 -1.38
N THR A 142 0.31 8.71 -2.56
CA THR A 142 0.45 10.04 -3.16
C THR A 142 -0.62 10.98 -2.61
N LEU A 143 -0.18 12.09 -2.01
CA LEU A 143 -1.04 13.16 -1.52
C LEU A 143 -0.86 14.43 -2.35
N SER A 144 -1.89 15.28 -2.34
CA SER A 144 -1.97 16.46 -3.19
C SER A 144 -2.18 17.73 -2.38
N VAL A 145 -1.71 18.86 -2.90
CA VAL A 145 -1.85 20.19 -2.29
C VAL A 145 -1.96 21.26 -3.35
N LEU A 146 -2.81 22.27 -3.10
CA LEU A 146 -2.94 23.45 -3.94
C LEU A 146 -3.04 24.70 -3.07
N TYR A 147 -2.27 25.71 -3.40
CA TYR A 147 -2.44 27.06 -2.89
C TYR A 147 -3.11 27.95 -3.94
N ASN A 148 -4.28 28.47 -3.61
CA ASN A 148 -5.00 29.45 -4.42
C ASN A 148 -5.25 30.71 -3.59
N PRO A 149 -4.50 31.81 -3.81
CA PRO A 149 -4.65 33.03 -3.00
C PRO A 149 -6.01 33.72 -3.18
N ALA A 150 -6.72 33.45 -4.28
CA ALA A 150 -8.07 33.98 -4.52
C ALA A 150 -9.17 33.17 -3.78
N ALA A 151 -8.85 32.00 -3.27
CA ALA A 151 -9.81 31.14 -2.59
C ALA A 151 -9.92 31.48 -1.10
N SER A 152 -11.14 31.72 -0.63
CA SER A 152 -11.45 31.91 0.79
C SER A 152 -11.73 30.59 1.54
N LYS A 153 -11.88 29.49 0.83
CA LYS A 153 -12.23 28.18 1.35
C LYS A 153 -11.13 27.17 1.17
N SER A 154 -11.03 26.24 2.11
CA SER A 154 -10.05 25.15 2.09
C SER A 154 -10.73 23.80 2.19
N VAL A 155 -10.31 22.85 1.36
CA VAL A 155 -10.79 21.47 1.35
C VAL A 155 -9.67 20.55 1.84
N LEU A 156 -10.03 19.59 2.68
CA LEU A 156 -9.18 18.48 3.07
C LEU A 156 -9.64 17.20 2.36
N ILE A 157 -8.75 16.58 1.60
CA ILE A 157 -8.96 15.25 1.04
C ILE A 157 -8.38 14.24 2.01
N VAL A 158 -9.23 13.45 2.65
CA VAL A 158 -8.81 12.37 3.55
C VAL A 158 -8.73 11.08 2.75
N ASN A 159 -7.52 10.56 2.60
CA ASN A 159 -7.28 9.31 1.90
C ASN A 159 -7.52 8.12 2.82
N ASN A 160 -8.53 7.31 2.51
CA ASN A 160 -8.85 6.07 3.20
C ASN A 160 -8.68 4.83 2.30
N PHE A 161 -8.36 5.01 1.01
CA PHE A 161 -8.19 3.94 0.01
C PHE A 161 -6.72 3.84 -0.42
N HIS A 162 -5.82 3.60 0.52
CA HIS A 162 -4.39 3.52 0.27
C HIS A 162 -3.78 2.16 0.65
N ARG A 163 -4.63 1.19 0.99
CA ARG A 163 -4.22 -0.16 1.38
C ARG A 163 -4.91 -1.22 0.55
N LEU A 164 -4.18 -2.31 0.35
CA LEU A 164 -4.75 -3.55 -0.17
C LEU A 164 -5.65 -4.17 0.91
N ALA A 165 -6.72 -4.81 0.51
CA ALA A 165 -7.60 -5.56 1.39
C ALA A 165 -7.78 -7.00 0.88
N SER A 166 -7.85 -7.95 1.81
CA SER A 166 -8.25 -9.32 1.51
C SER A 166 -9.72 -9.36 1.08
N PRO A 167 -10.13 -10.41 0.35
CA PRO A 167 -11.53 -10.71 0.16
C PRO A 167 -12.24 -10.93 1.50
N GLN A 168 -13.55 -10.73 1.52
CA GLN A 168 -14.37 -11.03 2.69
C GLN A 168 -14.26 -12.52 3.07
N VAL A 169 -13.95 -12.77 4.32
CA VAL A 169 -13.93 -14.12 4.90
C VAL A 169 -15.34 -14.51 5.31
N VAL A 170 -15.78 -15.68 4.86
CA VAL A 170 -16.98 -16.36 5.34
C VAL A 170 -16.52 -17.50 6.24
N ASP A 171 -17.00 -17.55 7.48
CA ASP A 171 -16.68 -18.60 8.45
C ASP A 171 -17.88 -18.78 9.37
N ASP A 172 -18.88 -19.52 8.88
CA ASP A 172 -20.13 -19.83 9.56
C ASP A 172 -20.29 -21.35 9.75
N GLU A 173 -21.46 -21.79 10.22
CA GLU A 173 -21.74 -23.21 10.46
C GLU A 173 -21.81 -24.04 9.18
N GLU A 174 -22.15 -23.42 8.05
CA GLU A 174 -22.32 -24.09 6.76
C GLU A 174 -21.11 -23.97 5.87
N LYS A 175 -20.40 -22.82 5.91
CA LYS A 175 -19.36 -22.46 4.95
C LYS A 175 -18.11 -21.92 5.60
N GLN A 176 -16.98 -22.22 5.00
CA GLN A 176 -15.70 -21.54 5.23
C GLN A 176 -15.09 -21.18 3.88
N GLY A 177 -14.59 -19.95 3.74
CA GLY A 177 -13.96 -19.52 2.49
C GLY A 177 -14.04 -18.03 2.28
N PHE A 178 -14.18 -17.65 1.01
CA PHE A 178 -14.19 -16.25 0.58
C PHE A 178 -15.37 -16.04 -0.38
N ASP A 179 -16.16 -15.01 -0.14
CA ASP A 179 -17.22 -14.60 -1.06
C ASP A 179 -16.72 -13.54 -2.04
N LEU A 180 -16.07 -14.01 -3.09
CA LEU A 180 -15.48 -13.13 -4.10
C LEU A 180 -16.53 -12.48 -5.04
N ASN A 181 -17.80 -12.91 -4.98
CA ASN A 181 -18.87 -12.22 -5.70
C ASN A 181 -19.31 -10.95 -4.98
N GLN A 182 -19.31 -10.96 -3.64
CA GLN A 182 -19.68 -9.79 -2.84
C GLN A 182 -18.49 -8.87 -2.60
N ASP A 183 -17.34 -9.45 -2.27
CA ASP A 183 -16.13 -8.70 -1.96
C ASP A 183 -14.88 -9.43 -2.47
N PRO A 184 -14.39 -9.09 -3.68
CA PRO A 184 -13.18 -9.69 -4.23
C PRO A 184 -11.90 -9.19 -3.56
N GLY A 185 -12.00 -8.28 -2.58
CA GLY A 185 -10.87 -7.57 -2.01
C GLY A 185 -10.36 -6.45 -2.92
N VAL A 186 -9.27 -5.81 -2.49
CA VAL A 186 -8.61 -4.74 -3.24
C VAL A 186 -7.24 -5.22 -3.68
N SER A 187 -7.08 -5.47 -4.98
CA SER A 187 -5.81 -5.85 -5.57
C SER A 187 -4.96 -4.63 -5.92
N TYR A 188 -3.64 -4.81 -5.92
CA TYR A 188 -2.71 -3.81 -6.44
C TYR A 188 -2.48 -4.03 -7.93
N GLY A 189 -2.59 -2.96 -8.72
CA GLY A 189 -2.26 -2.98 -10.13
C GLY A 189 -2.97 -1.90 -10.92
N LEU A 190 -2.29 -1.38 -11.92
CA LEU A 190 -2.84 -0.39 -12.87
C LEU A 190 -3.76 -1.03 -13.90
N THR A 191 -3.62 -2.34 -14.10
CA THR A 191 -4.39 -3.10 -15.10
C THR A 191 -5.34 -4.06 -14.42
N ALA A 192 -6.47 -4.29 -15.06
CA ALA A 192 -7.40 -5.32 -14.66
C ALA A 192 -6.78 -6.72 -14.79
N GLY A 193 -7.16 -7.58 -13.88
CA GLY A 193 -6.86 -9.00 -13.93
C GLY A 193 -8.09 -9.83 -14.22
N TRP A 194 -7.88 -11.12 -14.39
CA TRP A 194 -8.93 -12.11 -14.55
C TRP A 194 -8.82 -13.15 -13.45
N SER A 195 -9.92 -13.48 -12.81
CA SER A 195 -9.94 -14.51 -11.79
C SER A 195 -9.89 -15.90 -12.41
N GLY A 196 -9.20 -16.80 -11.72
CA GLY A 196 -9.21 -18.22 -12.00
C GLY A 196 -10.27 -18.96 -11.17
N LYS A 197 -10.07 -20.27 -11.02
CA LYS A 197 -10.89 -21.09 -10.13
C LYS A 197 -10.79 -20.60 -8.69
N GLN A 198 -11.94 -20.59 -8.01
CA GLN A 198 -12.05 -20.31 -6.59
C GLN A 198 -12.15 -21.61 -5.80
N GLN A 199 -11.55 -21.64 -4.61
CA GLN A 199 -11.82 -22.70 -3.65
C GLN A 199 -12.78 -22.22 -2.57
N VAL A 200 -13.89 -22.93 -2.44
CA VAL A 200 -14.88 -22.72 -1.39
C VAL A 200 -14.82 -23.93 -0.47
N PHE A 201 -14.65 -23.67 0.82
CA PHE A 201 -14.66 -24.68 1.87
C PHE A 201 -16.09 -24.84 2.40
N ASP A 202 -16.90 -25.55 1.64
CA ASP A 202 -18.29 -25.81 1.97
C ASP A 202 -18.38 -27.03 2.91
N ARG A 203 -18.74 -26.81 4.16
CA ARG A 203 -18.80 -27.84 5.19
C ARG A 203 -19.83 -28.93 4.88
N SER A 204 -20.89 -28.58 4.17
CA SER A 204 -21.91 -29.57 3.77
C SER A 204 -21.39 -30.59 2.76
N ARG A 205 -20.28 -30.30 2.10
CA ARG A 205 -19.64 -31.13 1.09
C ARG A 205 -18.36 -31.82 1.58
N MET A 206 -17.93 -31.53 2.81
CA MET A 206 -16.74 -32.14 3.38
C MET A 206 -16.97 -33.61 3.66
N GLY A 207 -16.07 -34.48 3.20
CA GLY A 207 -16.09 -35.91 3.49
C GLY A 207 -17.15 -36.73 2.75
N ASN A 208 -17.85 -36.16 1.78
CA ASN A 208 -18.75 -36.93 0.92
C ASN A 208 -18.07 -37.36 -0.40
N GLU A 209 -18.67 -38.33 -1.10
CA GLU A 209 -18.09 -38.92 -2.33
C GLU A 209 -17.90 -37.92 -3.47
N THR A 210 -18.56 -36.76 -3.42
CA THR A 210 -18.50 -35.73 -4.46
C THR A 210 -17.52 -34.61 -4.12
N SER A 211 -16.98 -34.58 -2.91
CA SER A 211 -15.97 -33.60 -2.49
C SER A 211 -14.64 -34.29 -2.20
N PHE A 212 -13.60 -33.83 -2.88
CA PHE A 212 -12.26 -34.32 -2.67
C PHE A 212 -11.61 -33.54 -1.49
N GLY A 213 -11.72 -34.13 -0.29
CA GLY A 213 -11.09 -33.56 0.90
C GLY A 213 -11.90 -32.45 1.57
N LEU A 214 -11.24 -31.36 1.90
CA LEU A 214 -11.77 -30.29 2.76
C LEU A 214 -12.45 -29.13 2.02
N GLY A 215 -12.71 -29.27 0.73
CA GLY A 215 -13.37 -28.22 -0.03
C GLY A 215 -13.51 -28.57 -1.51
N PHE A 216 -14.14 -27.70 -2.25
CA PHE A 216 -14.27 -27.83 -3.69
C PHE A 216 -13.95 -26.53 -4.39
N SER A 217 -13.57 -26.59 -5.67
CA SER A 217 -13.33 -25.41 -6.50
C SER A 217 -14.57 -25.11 -7.33
N GLY A 218 -15.11 -23.90 -7.14
CA GLY A 218 -16.17 -23.37 -8.00
C GLY A 218 -15.60 -22.78 -9.29
N ASN A 219 -16.45 -22.71 -10.31
CA ASN A 219 -16.11 -22.14 -11.62
C ASN A 219 -16.76 -20.77 -11.85
N GLU A 220 -17.58 -20.31 -10.95
CA GLU A 220 -18.42 -19.12 -11.08
C GLU A 220 -17.63 -17.82 -11.28
N MET A 221 -16.39 -17.78 -10.80
CA MET A 221 -15.51 -16.64 -10.95
C MET A 221 -14.51 -16.75 -12.10
N ILE A 222 -14.45 -17.90 -12.80
CA ILE A 222 -13.50 -18.06 -13.91
C ILE A 222 -13.77 -17.04 -14.99
N GLY A 223 -12.72 -16.31 -15.37
CA GLY A 223 -12.78 -15.29 -16.41
C GLY A 223 -13.54 -14.02 -16.01
N LYS A 224 -13.93 -13.86 -14.75
CA LYS A 224 -14.48 -12.59 -14.26
C LYS A 224 -13.41 -11.52 -14.17
N PHE A 225 -13.80 -10.34 -14.57
CA PHE A 225 -12.95 -9.15 -14.53
C PHE A 225 -12.76 -8.69 -13.06
N VAL A 226 -11.50 -8.46 -12.69
CA VAL A 226 -11.14 -7.87 -11.40
C VAL A 226 -10.48 -6.52 -11.70
N ALA A 227 -11.13 -5.43 -11.27
CA ALA A 227 -10.59 -4.10 -11.44
C ALA A 227 -9.27 -3.94 -10.68
N GLY A 228 -8.28 -3.32 -11.32
CA GLY A 228 -7.05 -2.90 -10.66
C GLY A 228 -7.28 -1.67 -9.79
N ASN A 229 -6.31 -1.38 -8.93
CA ASN A 229 -6.29 -0.20 -8.10
C ASN A 229 -4.89 0.43 -8.14
N ASP A 230 -4.80 1.65 -8.63
CA ASP A 230 -3.57 2.44 -8.69
C ASP A 230 -3.39 3.40 -7.51
N PHE A 231 -4.35 3.41 -6.59
CA PHE A 231 -4.37 4.28 -5.40
C PHE A 231 -4.25 5.78 -5.69
N ASN A 232 -4.67 6.24 -6.88
CA ASN A 232 -4.55 7.63 -7.29
C ASN A 232 -5.79 8.50 -6.95
N TYR A 233 -6.68 8.05 -6.09
CA TYR A 233 -7.92 8.73 -5.76
C TYR A 233 -7.71 10.18 -5.31
N VAL A 234 -6.70 10.43 -4.48
CA VAL A 234 -6.40 11.79 -4.00
C VAL A 234 -6.00 12.70 -5.17
N GLN A 235 -5.20 12.21 -6.11
CA GLN A 235 -4.80 12.96 -7.31
C GLN A 235 -6.01 13.27 -8.20
N ALA A 236 -6.88 12.28 -8.43
CA ALA A 236 -8.08 12.44 -9.23
C ALA A 236 -9.05 13.47 -8.63
N HIS A 237 -9.31 13.36 -7.32
CA HIS A 237 -10.16 14.33 -6.62
C HIS A 237 -9.53 15.72 -6.56
N ALA A 238 -8.24 15.82 -6.26
CA ALA A 238 -7.53 17.09 -6.23
C ALA A 238 -7.55 17.79 -7.59
N THR A 239 -7.36 17.06 -8.68
CA THR A 239 -7.45 17.60 -10.05
C THR A 239 -8.84 18.16 -10.33
N SER A 240 -9.90 17.42 -9.98
CA SER A 240 -11.28 17.87 -10.17
C SER A 240 -11.63 19.11 -9.34
N ILE A 241 -11.19 19.15 -8.07
CA ILE A 241 -11.41 20.30 -7.18
C ILE A 241 -10.61 21.51 -7.68
N ALA A 242 -9.35 21.32 -8.08
CA ALA A 242 -8.48 22.40 -8.60
C ALA A 242 -9.08 23.05 -9.84
N ALA A 243 -9.68 22.26 -10.75
CA ALA A 243 -10.34 22.76 -11.95
C ALA A 243 -11.50 23.75 -11.66
N SER A 244 -12.10 23.68 -10.47
CA SER A 244 -13.15 24.64 -10.05
C SER A 244 -12.60 26.05 -9.77
N GLY A 245 -11.32 26.20 -9.47
CA GLY A 245 -10.67 27.47 -9.12
C GLY A 245 -11.14 28.08 -7.78
N LYS A 246 -11.89 27.34 -6.95
CA LYS A 246 -12.60 27.91 -5.78
C LYS A 246 -11.95 27.60 -4.42
N TYR A 247 -10.98 26.68 -4.38
CA TYR A 247 -10.50 26.12 -3.11
C TYR A 247 -9.00 26.09 -3.01
N ASN A 248 -8.52 26.19 -1.77
CA ASN A 248 -7.24 25.66 -1.35
C ASN A 248 -7.39 24.16 -1.08
N ILE A 249 -6.38 23.35 -1.33
CA ILE A 249 -6.42 21.91 -1.13
C ILE A 249 -5.30 21.48 -0.18
N SER A 250 -5.65 20.66 0.79
CA SER A 250 -4.75 19.86 1.61
C SER A 250 -5.17 18.40 1.54
N SER A 251 -4.29 17.48 1.87
CA SER A 251 -4.64 16.06 1.95
C SER A 251 -3.87 15.32 3.04
N CYS A 252 -4.43 14.23 3.52
CA CYS A 252 -3.79 13.38 4.52
C CYS A 252 -4.31 11.95 4.47
N SER A 253 -3.55 10.99 5.01
CA SER A 253 -4.06 9.65 5.31
C SER A 253 -5.09 9.71 6.44
N SER A 254 -6.01 8.75 6.46
CA SER A 254 -7.09 8.68 7.47
C SER A 254 -6.56 8.56 8.90
N GLU A 255 -5.43 7.89 9.11
CA GLU A 255 -4.80 7.71 10.42
C GLU A 255 -4.31 9.02 11.04
N VAL A 256 -4.01 10.00 10.20
CA VAL A 256 -3.59 11.34 10.67
C VAL A 256 -4.75 12.07 11.33
N ILE A 257 -5.99 11.85 10.85
CA ILE A 257 -7.21 12.37 11.48
C ILE A 257 -7.45 11.69 12.83
N THR A 258 -7.40 10.35 12.86
CA THR A 258 -7.60 9.56 14.07
C THR A 258 -6.59 9.93 15.17
N SER A 259 -5.36 10.24 14.79
CA SER A 259 -4.31 10.69 15.74
C SER A 259 -4.44 12.16 16.15
N GLY A 260 -5.37 12.93 15.59
CA GLY A 260 -5.59 14.34 15.89
C GLY A 260 -4.55 15.32 15.34
N ARG A 261 -3.59 14.83 14.52
CA ARG A 261 -2.54 15.71 13.94
C ARG A 261 -3.07 16.68 12.89
N VAL A 262 -4.11 16.29 12.16
CA VAL A 262 -4.88 17.18 11.28
C VAL A 262 -6.31 17.21 11.79
N GLN A 263 -6.87 18.39 11.93
CA GLN A 263 -8.21 18.59 12.48
C GLN A 263 -9.17 19.01 11.37
N MET A 264 -10.20 18.19 11.12
CA MET A 264 -11.19 18.44 10.05
C MET A 264 -11.94 19.77 10.23
N LYS A 265 -12.11 20.24 11.46
CA LYS A 265 -12.80 21.53 11.76
C LYS A 265 -12.13 22.76 11.14
N ASN A 266 -10.87 22.65 10.70
CA ASN A 266 -10.14 23.73 10.03
C ASN A 266 -10.44 23.81 8.51
N TYR A 267 -11.28 22.91 8.01
CA TYR A 267 -11.64 22.81 6.60
C TYR A 267 -13.17 22.87 6.44
N GLN A 268 -13.61 23.20 5.23
CA GLN A 268 -15.02 23.25 4.86
C GLN A 268 -15.42 22.07 3.98
#